data_7744779ed9aab52c4a26eb452b443e39
#
_entry.id   7744779ed9aab52c4a26eb452b443e39
#
_cell.length_a   1.000
_cell.length_b   1.000
_cell.length_c   1.000
_cell.angle_alpha   90.00
_cell.angle_beta   90.00
_cell.angle_gamma   90.00
#
_symmetry.space_group_name_H-M   'P 1'
#
loop_
_entity.id
_entity.type
_entity.pdbx_description
1 polymer ?
#
loop_
_entity_poly.entity_id
_entity_poly.type
_entity_poly.pdbx_seq_one_letter_code
_entity_poly.pdbx_strand_id
1 'polypeptide(L)'
;MYDRDPPAATYGWGVVYWDDLLDVLYRNDPESAREVTARSVLWQDQEVRVHGSGGEQTAYFGGYGYSMSRSALLDVLARRALQLGVDVQYGHRVADLSTLPEADLLVAADGANSGIRGQSAAFGTRIEVGLNPYIWLGTDQAFRSFVFSFERTSAGWIWFHAYPSVAGISTCIVECSPQTWHGLGLDVLGRDQGVRLLEDLFKRALDGHRLISRSRGAPAHWQRFAHVTNKTWYHGTTVLVGDAAHTTHFTLGSGTRLAIIDAIVLAYSLQKYIDVEDALREYDRHRRAELHPVQAASRTSMAWFEHVDQYVGRDAVAFAHAMSLRHGGQNPWHHQLHLATQIAAVRTARRAFATGRRWYLARRRGGGKDDQSRRTGRLPCPFGLDQRGNRDG
;
A
#
# COMPACT_ATOMS: atom_id res chain seq x y z
N MET A 1 12.06 13.57 16.19
CA MET A 1 10.95 12.65 15.78
C MET A 1 10.70 11.68 16.92
N TYR A 2 9.42 11.42 17.25
CA TYR A 2 9.03 10.47 18.29
C TYR A 2 8.35 9.27 17.64
N ASP A 3 8.74 8.06 18.07
CA ASP A 3 8.09 6.82 17.66
C ASP A 3 7.75 6.00 18.93
N ARG A 4 6.50 5.55 19.05
CA ARG A 4 6.05 4.76 20.21
C ARG A 4 6.67 3.36 20.26
N ASP A 5 7.10 2.84 19.11
CA ASP A 5 7.61 1.48 18.98
C ASP A 5 9.15 1.45 19.06
N PRO A 6 9.75 0.32 19.44
CA PRO A 6 11.19 0.17 19.42
C PRO A 6 11.73 0.16 17.99
N PRO A 7 13.04 0.40 17.77
CA PRO A 7 13.65 0.34 16.44
C PRO A 7 13.30 -0.93 15.70
N ALA A 8 12.95 -0.79 14.42
CA ALA A 8 12.60 -1.88 13.51
C ALA A 8 11.32 -2.68 13.88
N ALA A 9 10.53 -2.25 14.85
CA ALA A 9 9.19 -2.80 15.06
C ALA A 9 8.30 -2.48 13.86
N THR A 10 7.50 -3.45 13.44
CA THR A 10 6.57 -3.25 12.33
C THR A 10 5.34 -4.11 12.48
N TYR A 11 4.23 -3.59 12.01
CA TYR A 11 2.96 -4.29 11.88
C TYR A 11 2.77 -4.71 10.42
N GLY A 12 2.52 -6.00 10.19
CA GLY A 12 2.42 -6.57 8.84
C GLY A 12 3.78 -6.98 8.26
N TRP A 13 3.78 -7.50 7.03
CA TRP A 13 4.90 -8.22 6.45
C TRP A 13 5.58 -7.45 5.34
N GLY A 14 4.87 -7.13 4.28
CA GLY A 14 5.43 -6.47 3.12
C GLY A 14 4.62 -5.28 2.66
N VAL A 15 5.24 -4.52 1.77
CA VAL A 15 4.64 -3.44 1.02
C VAL A 15 4.82 -3.71 -0.46
N VAL A 16 3.85 -3.28 -1.28
CA VAL A 16 3.92 -3.37 -2.75
C VAL A 16 3.93 -1.99 -3.35
N TYR A 17 4.59 -1.84 -4.49
CA TYR A 17 4.66 -0.59 -5.23
C TYR A 17 5.09 -0.83 -6.68
N TRP A 18 5.03 0.22 -7.48
CA TRP A 18 5.33 0.20 -8.90
C TRP A 18 6.43 1.21 -9.25
N ASP A 19 6.79 1.30 -10.51
CA ASP A 19 7.84 2.20 -11.00
C ASP A 19 7.64 3.65 -10.62
N ASP A 20 6.40 4.11 -10.52
CA ASP A 20 6.07 5.50 -10.19
C ASP A 20 6.55 5.92 -8.79
N LEU A 21 6.46 5.03 -7.79
CA LEU A 21 7.04 5.30 -6.48
C LEU A 21 8.58 5.42 -6.55
N LEU A 22 9.22 4.51 -7.27
CA LEU A 22 10.68 4.56 -7.43
C LEU A 22 11.10 5.83 -8.16
N ASP A 23 10.35 6.26 -9.20
CA ASP A 23 10.61 7.51 -9.91
C ASP A 23 10.48 8.73 -9.00
N VAL A 24 9.48 8.76 -8.13
CA VAL A 24 9.29 9.81 -7.12
C VAL A 24 10.45 9.82 -6.11
N LEU A 25 10.84 8.67 -5.59
CA LEU A 25 11.96 8.54 -4.65
C LEU A 25 13.29 8.98 -5.32
N TYR A 26 13.59 8.52 -6.54
CA TYR A 26 14.81 8.90 -7.23
C TYR A 26 14.93 10.41 -7.50
N ARG A 27 13.81 11.11 -7.67
CA ARG A 27 13.81 12.58 -7.86
C ARG A 27 14.03 13.34 -6.57
N ASN A 28 13.60 12.81 -5.43
CA ASN A 28 13.60 13.52 -4.16
C ASN A 28 14.70 13.06 -3.20
N ASP A 29 14.98 11.76 -3.11
CA ASP A 29 16.07 11.17 -2.34
C ASP A 29 16.67 9.96 -3.07
N PRO A 30 17.62 10.19 -3.99
CA PRO A 30 18.26 9.13 -4.76
C PRO A 30 18.97 8.07 -3.91
N GLU A 31 19.41 8.42 -2.70
CA GLU A 31 20.10 7.51 -1.79
C GLU A 31 19.14 6.45 -1.25
N SER A 32 18.01 6.87 -0.64
CA SER A 32 16.96 5.93 -0.23
C SER A 32 16.41 5.14 -1.40
N ALA A 33 16.24 5.78 -2.58
CA ALA A 33 15.71 5.10 -3.77
C ALA A 33 16.60 3.94 -4.23
N ARG A 34 17.94 4.09 -4.19
CA ARG A 34 18.88 3.02 -4.54
C ARG A 34 18.79 1.86 -3.55
N GLU A 35 18.73 2.15 -2.25
CA GLU A 35 18.61 1.11 -1.23
C GLU A 35 17.27 0.38 -1.29
N VAL A 36 16.15 1.10 -1.47
CA VAL A 36 14.83 0.52 -1.68
C VAL A 36 14.84 -0.39 -2.91
N THR A 37 15.39 0.09 -4.03
CA THR A 37 15.48 -0.70 -5.27
C THR A 37 16.32 -1.98 -5.07
N ALA A 38 17.46 -1.88 -4.38
CA ALA A 38 18.37 -3.01 -4.15
C ALA A 38 17.73 -4.11 -3.26
N ARG A 39 16.81 -3.74 -2.38
CA ARG A 39 16.12 -4.66 -1.46
C ARG A 39 14.74 -5.10 -1.95
N SER A 40 14.30 -4.58 -3.10
CA SER A 40 13.01 -4.92 -3.68
C SER A 40 13.02 -6.30 -4.33
N VAL A 41 11.93 -7.02 -4.15
CA VAL A 41 11.63 -8.26 -4.89
C VAL A 41 10.71 -7.91 -6.05
N LEU A 42 11.12 -8.27 -7.26
CA LEU A 42 10.31 -8.13 -8.46
C LEU A 42 9.36 -9.31 -8.59
N TRP A 43 8.08 -9.04 -8.78
CA TRP A 43 7.13 -10.04 -9.28
C TRP A 43 6.65 -9.65 -10.69
N GLN A 44 6.47 -10.66 -11.55
CA GLN A 44 6.28 -10.45 -13.00
C GLN A 44 4.91 -10.91 -13.51
N ASP A 45 3.98 -11.21 -12.62
CA ASP A 45 2.62 -11.57 -12.99
C ASP A 45 1.65 -11.33 -11.83
N GLN A 46 0.39 -11.17 -12.15
CA GLN A 46 -0.70 -11.23 -11.20
C GLN A 46 -1.65 -12.33 -11.65
N GLU A 47 -2.04 -13.19 -10.74
CA GLU A 47 -2.91 -14.32 -11.05
C GLU A 47 -4.03 -14.47 -10.02
N VAL A 48 -5.15 -14.99 -10.51
CA VAL A 48 -6.29 -15.40 -9.71
C VAL A 48 -6.43 -16.91 -9.80
N ARG A 49 -6.53 -17.55 -8.66
CA ARG A 49 -6.82 -18.97 -8.50
C ARG A 49 -8.17 -19.11 -7.81
N VAL A 50 -9.08 -19.86 -8.42
CA VAL A 50 -10.43 -20.09 -7.87
C VAL A 50 -10.60 -21.60 -7.67
N HIS A 51 -10.83 -21.99 -6.42
CA HIS A 51 -11.07 -23.39 -6.03
C HIS A 51 -12.53 -23.53 -5.60
N GLY A 52 -13.35 -24.07 -6.49
CA GLY A 52 -14.77 -24.30 -6.28
C GLY A 52 -15.19 -25.73 -6.58
N SER A 53 -16.48 -25.99 -6.70
CA SER A 53 -17.04 -27.30 -7.04
C SER A 53 -16.59 -27.84 -8.41
N GLY A 54 -16.16 -26.95 -9.34
CA GLY A 54 -15.63 -27.31 -10.66
C GLY A 54 -14.13 -27.58 -10.67
N GLY A 55 -13.45 -27.64 -9.52
CA GLY A 55 -11.99 -27.79 -9.42
C GLY A 55 -11.24 -26.47 -9.36
N GLU A 56 -9.94 -26.53 -9.66
CA GLU A 56 -9.05 -25.36 -9.69
C GLU A 56 -9.05 -24.72 -11.06
N GLN A 57 -9.22 -23.42 -11.10
CA GLN A 57 -9.09 -22.60 -12.29
C GLN A 57 -8.15 -21.42 -12.01
N THR A 58 -7.27 -21.11 -12.97
CA THR A 58 -6.33 -19.99 -12.86
C THR A 58 -6.51 -19.03 -14.04
N ALA A 59 -6.53 -17.74 -13.76
CA ALA A 59 -6.51 -16.67 -14.74
C ALA A 59 -5.44 -15.63 -14.42
N TYR A 60 -5.01 -14.89 -15.44
CA TYR A 60 -3.89 -13.97 -15.34
C TYR A 60 -4.30 -12.54 -15.69
N PHE A 61 -3.79 -11.56 -14.93
CA PHE A 61 -3.92 -10.13 -15.25
C PHE A 61 -2.71 -9.62 -16.05
N GLY A 62 -1.56 -10.30 -15.91
CA GLY A 62 -0.28 -9.77 -16.36
C GLY A 62 0.19 -8.57 -15.53
N GLY A 63 1.22 -7.91 -16.00
CA GLY A 63 1.83 -6.79 -15.31
C GLY A 63 3.03 -7.22 -14.45
N TYR A 64 3.60 -6.27 -13.73
CA TYR A 64 4.67 -6.48 -12.78
C TYR A 64 4.62 -5.40 -11.71
N GLY A 65 5.31 -5.63 -10.62
CA GLY A 65 5.53 -4.66 -9.56
C GLY A 65 6.67 -5.08 -8.66
N TYR A 66 6.87 -4.32 -7.65
CA TYR A 66 7.90 -4.53 -6.65
C TYR A 66 7.25 -4.71 -5.30
N SER A 67 7.94 -5.44 -4.46
CA SER A 67 7.59 -5.56 -3.06
C SER A 67 8.84 -5.66 -2.22
N MET A 68 8.73 -5.32 -0.96
CA MET A 68 9.80 -5.50 0.01
C MET A 68 9.21 -5.69 1.40
N SER A 69 10.01 -6.21 2.32
CA SER A 69 9.65 -6.26 3.72
C SER A 69 9.43 -4.84 4.25
N ARG A 70 8.33 -4.65 4.98
CA ARG A 70 8.04 -3.36 5.63
C ARG A 70 9.15 -2.94 6.58
N SER A 71 9.72 -3.91 7.31
CA SER A 71 10.84 -3.65 8.21
C SER A 71 12.10 -3.18 7.47
N ALA A 72 12.37 -3.71 6.27
CA ALA A 72 13.51 -3.26 5.47
C ALA A 72 13.29 -1.84 4.94
N LEU A 73 12.05 -1.48 4.57
CA LEU A 73 11.71 -0.11 4.18
C LEU A 73 11.92 0.86 5.36
N LEU A 74 11.40 0.51 6.54
CA LEU A 74 11.57 1.34 7.75
C LEU A 74 13.05 1.51 8.11
N ASP A 75 13.86 0.45 8.01
CA ASP A 75 15.29 0.49 8.26
C ASP A 75 16.04 1.43 7.29
N VAL A 76 15.69 1.41 5.99
CA VAL A 76 16.25 2.34 5.01
C VAL A 76 15.91 3.78 5.37
N LEU A 77 14.64 4.06 5.64
CA LEU A 77 14.18 5.43 5.92
C LEU A 77 14.70 5.95 7.27
N ALA A 78 14.75 5.10 8.30
CA ALA A 78 15.27 5.47 9.62
C ALA A 78 16.77 5.80 9.57
N ARG A 79 17.57 4.96 8.90
CA ARG A 79 19.00 5.26 8.70
C ARG A 79 19.21 6.55 7.93
N ARG A 80 18.39 6.78 6.89
CA ARG A 80 18.47 8.02 6.13
C ARG A 80 18.12 9.24 6.97
N ALA A 81 17.08 9.16 7.79
CA ALA A 81 16.72 10.24 8.71
C ALA A 81 17.89 10.59 9.67
N LEU A 82 18.51 9.58 10.27
CA LEU A 82 19.67 9.77 11.15
C LEU A 82 20.88 10.39 10.40
N GLN A 83 21.16 9.94 9.17
CA GLN A 83 22.22 10.53 8.31
C GLN A 83 21.97 12.02 8.01
N LEU A 84 20.70 12.41 7.91
CA LEU A 84 20.30 13.79 7.70
C LEU A 84 20.22 14.61 9.00
N GLY A 85 20.63 14.05 10.13
CA GLY A 85 20.68 14.73 11.43
C GLY A 85 19.35 14.79 12.18
N VAL A 86 18.35 13.97 11.81
CA VAL A 86 17.08 13.91 12.52
C VAL A 86 17.30 13.21 13.88
N ASP A 87 16.95 13.87 14.98
CA ASP A 87 16.84 13.22 16.30
C ASP A 87 15.64 12.31 16.33
N VAL A 88 15.84 11.00 16.54
CA VAL A 88 14.80 9.96 16.55
C VAL A 88 14.75 9.32 17.93
N GLN A 89 13.63 9.51 18.61
CA GLN A 89 13.36 8.95 19.93
C GLN A 89 12.36 7.81 19.82
N TYR A 90 12.84 6.58 20.01
CA TYR A 90 12.03 5.36 20.01
C TYR A 90 11.47 5.02 21.38
N GLY A 91 10.39 4.22 21.40
CA GLY A 91 9.72 3.84 22.66
C GLY A 91 8.99 5.01 23.34
N HIS A 92 8.80 6.10 22.61
CA HIS A 92 8.21 7.33 23.14
C HIS A 92 6.80 7.56 22.56
N ARG A 93 5.79 7.16 23.32
CA ARG A 93 4.39 7.39 22.94
C ARG A 93 3.98 8.81 23.31
N VAL A 94 3.63 9.61 22.33
CA VAL A 94 3.04 10.94 22.52
C VAL A 94 1.55 10.78 22.77
N ALA A 95 1.14 10.89 24.03
CA ALA A 95 -0.28 10.82 24.44
C ALA A 95 -0.92 12.22 24.51
N ASP A 96 -0.13 13.22 24.87
CA ASP A 96 -0.54 14.62 25.03
C ASP A 96 0.47 15.53 24.33
N LEU A 97 -0.02 16.38 23.44
CA LEU A 97 0.81 17.32 22.69
C LEU A 97 1.45 18.40 23.57
N SER A 98 0.85 18.72 24.71
CA SER A 98 1.39 19.70 25.66
C SER A 98 2.72 19.23 26.30
N THR A 99 3.04 17.94 26.22
CA THR A 99 4.30 17.38 26.73
C THR A 99 5.47 17.49 25.76
N LEU A 100 5.18 17.87 24.51
CA LEU A 100 6.20 18.07 23.49
C LEU A 100 6.89 19.42 23.65
N PRO A 101 8.17 19.53 23.27
CA PRO A 101 8.83 20.82 23.18
C PRO A 101 8.11 21.71 22.18
N GLU A 102 8.21 23.02 22.38
CA GLU A 102 7.70 24.00 21.43
C GLU A 102 8.34 23.81 20.05
N ALA A 103 7.53 23.86 19.01
CA ALA A 103 7.96 23.66 17.64
C ALA A 103 7.14 24.52 16.66
N ASP A 104 7.77 24.98 15.61
CA ASP A 104 7.11 25.76 14.54
C ASP A 104 6.06 24.92 13.79
N LEU A 105 6.25 23.61 13.73
CA LEU A 105 5.37 22.67 13.04
C LEU A 105 5.37 21.31 13.72
N LEU A 106 4.18 20.74 13.90
CA LEU A 106 3.97 19.39 14.35
C LEU A 106 3.41 18.53 13.21
N VAL A 107 4.15 17.51 12.81
CA VAL A 107 3.73 16.57 11.77
C VAL A 107 3.22 15.28 12.41
N ALA A 108 1.92 15.04 12.33
CA ALA A 108 1.27 13.84 12.83
C ALA A 108 1.31 12.73 11.78
N ALA A 109 2.13 11.70 12.02
CA ALA A 109 2.30 10.51 11.20
C ALA A 109 1.97 9.23 11.98
N ASP A 110 1.09 9.33 12.98
CA ASP A 110 0.80 8.30 13.99
C ASP A 110 -0.24 7.25 13.53
N GLY A 111 -0.53 7.20 12.22
CA GLY A 111 -1.26 6.12 11.58
C GLY A 111 -2.79 6.24 11.61
N ALA A 112 -3.49 5.20 11.14
CA ALA A 112 -4.95 5.20 10.97
C ALA A 112 -5.72 5.48 12.28
N ASN A 113 -5.17 5.03 13.40
CA ASN A 113 -5.72 5.27 14.74
C ASN A 113 -5.08 6.49 15.43
N SER A 114 -4.76 7.51 14.67
CA SER A 114 -4.08 8.71 15.15
C SER A 114 -4.72 9.30 16.41
N GLY A 115 -3.96 9.31 17.49
CA GLY A 115 -4.33 9.96 18.74
C GLY A 115 -4.24 11.49 18.61
N ILE A 116 -3.30 11.99 17.81
CA ILE A 116 -3.11 13.43 17.55
C ILE A 116 -4.32 13.98 16.80
N ARG A 117 -4.73 13.33 15.73
CA ARG A 117 -5.95 13.68 14.98
C ARG A 117 -7.19 13.69 15.90
N GLY A 118 -7.29 12.72 16.80
CA GLY A 118 -8.41 12.58 17.74
C GLY A 118 -8.51 13.71 18.78
N GLN A 119 -7.44 14.48 19.00
CA GLN A 119 -7.43 15.58 19.98
C GLN A 119 -8.11 16.86 19.45
N SER A 120 -8.42 16.95 18.16
CA SER A 120 -9.08 18.12 17.61
C SER A 120 -10.24 17.78 16.67
N ALA A 121 -11.42 18.26 17.01
CA ALA A 121 -12.59 18.19 16.13
C ALA A 121 -12.45 19.03 14.86
N ALA A 122 -11.49 19.95 14.79
CA ALA A 122 -11.26 20.82 13.64
C ALA A 122 -10.89 20.05 12.37
N PHE A 123 -10.24 18.90 12.49
CA PHE A 123 -9.95 18.02 11.33
C PHE A 123 -11.22 17.50 10.63
N GLY A 124 -12.36 17.49 11.30
CA GLY A 124 -13.63 17.03 10.75
C GLY A 124 -13.57 15.56 10.29
N THR A 125 -12.91 14.72 11.09
CA THR A 125 -12.66 13.31 10.80
C THR A 125 -13.94 12.50 10.64
N ARG A 126 -13.99 11.66 9.61
CA ARG A 126 -14.98 10.60 9.42
C ARG A 126 -14.27 9.27 9.24
N ILE A 127 -14.78 8.24 9.92
CA ILE A 127 -14.26 6.88 9.84
C ILE A 127 -15.41 5.98 9.43
N GLU A 128 -15.27 5.33 8.29
CA GLU A 128 -16.18 4.31 7.77
C GLU A 128 -15.50 2.96 7.91
N VAL A 129 -16.14 2.01 8.60
CA VAL A 129 -15.57 0.69 8.84
C VAL A 129 -16.14 -0.29 7.81
N GLY A 130 -15.26 -0.95 7.06
CA GLY A 130 -15.63 -1.99 6.10
C GLY A 130 -16.25 -3.21 6.78
N LEU A 131 -17.00 -3.98 6.01
CA LEU A 131 -17.73 -5.14 6.51
C LEU A 131 -16.81 -6.34 6.74
N ASN A 132 -15.90 -6.61 5.80
CA ASN A 132 -15.09 -7.82 5.80
C ASN A 132 -14.03 -7.81 6.89
N PRO A 133 -13.97 -8.85 7.76
CA PRO A 133 -12.80 -9.10 8.57
C PRO A 133 -11.64 -9.58 7.70
N TYR A 134 -10.43 -9.11 8.04
CA TYR A 134 -9.19 -9.58 7.44
C TYR A 134 -8.10 -9.78 8.49
N ILE A 135 -7.12 -10.63 8.16
CA ILE A 135 -5.95 -10.87 8.99
C ILE A 135 -4.68 -10.78 8.13
N TRP A 136 -3.66 -10.08 8.64
CA TRP A 136 -2.40 -9.88 7.94
C TRP A 136 -1.35 -10.86 8.43
N LEU A 137 -1.06 -11.86 7.60
CA LEU A 137 -0.13 -12.95 7.87
C LEU A 137 1.09 -12.87 6.95
N GLY A 138 2.10 -13.64 7.29
CA GLY A 138 3.15 -14.08 6.37
C GLY A 138 2.95 -15.54 6.00
N THR A 139 3.75 -16.02 5.05
CA THR A 139 3.90 -17.44 4.73
C THR A 139 5.31 -17.73 4.27
N ASP A 140 5.82 -18.94 4.56
CA ASP A 140 7.08 -19.44 4.02
C ASP A 140 6.94 -20.02 2.59
N GLN A 141 5.73 -19.94 2.00
CA GLN A 141 5.52 -20.13 0.57
C GLN A 141 6.12 -18.96 -0.21
N ALA A 142 7.19 -19.21 -0.94
CA ALA A 142 7.83 -18.21 -1.80
C ALA A 142 7.06 -18.03 -3.11
N PHE A 143 5.99 -17.24 -3.08
CA PHE A 143 5.26 -16.88 -4.30
C PHE A 143 6.17 -16.10 -5.26
N ARG A 144 6.02 -16.33 -6.56
CA ARG A 144 6.76 -15.63 -7.62
C ARG A 144 5.94 -14.55 -8.30
N SER A 145 4.63 -14.58 -8.09
CA SER A 145 3.62 -13.67 -8.63
C SER A 145 2.86 -13.01 -7.50
N PHE A 146 2.09 -11.99 -7.84
CA PHE A 146 1.03 -11.51 -6.97
C PHE A 146 -0.18 -12.43 -7.15
N VAL A 147 -0.56 -13.18 -6.12
CA VAL A 147 -1.59 -14.22 -6.18
C VAL A 147 -2.82 -13.80 -5.41
N PHE A 148 -4.00 -13.96 -6.02
CA PHE A 148 -5.28 -13.97 -5.34
C PHE A 148 -5.81 -15.40 -5.36
N SER A 149 -6.04 -16.03 -4.22
CA SER A 149 -6.57 -17.39 -4.12
C SER A 149 -7.89 -17.38 -3.39
N PHE A 150 -8.92 -17.92 -4.03
CA PHE A 150 -10.30 -17.99 -3.53
C PHE A 150 -10.67 -19.44 -3.28
N GLU A 151 -11.10 -19.75 -2.06
CA GLU A 151 -11.50 -21.09 -1.63
C GLU A 151 -13.00 -21.12 -1.28
N ARG A 152 -13.72 -22.08 -1.84
CA ARG A 152 -15.10 -22.35 -1.46
C ARG A 152 -15.16 -23.19 -0.20
N THR A 153 -15.84 -22.71 0.83
CA THR A 153 -16.07 -23.44 2.09
C THR A 153 -17.56 -23.75 2.26
N SER A 154 -17.91 -24.51 3.30
CA SER A 154 -19.31 -24.75 3.68
C SER A 154 -20.02 -23.48 4.14
N ALA A 155 -19.25 -22.48 4.64
CA ALA A 155 -19.79 -21.22 5.16
C ALA A 155 -19.79 -20.07 4.14
N GLY A 156 -19.17 -20.26 2.96
CA GLY A 156 -19.06 -19.24 1.94
C GLY A 156 -17.66 -19.19 1.33
N TRP A 157 -17.30 -18.07 0.73
CA TRP A 157 -16.00 -17.86 0.15
C TRP A 157 -15.04 -17.20 1.15
N ILE A 158 -13.80 -17.69 1.16
CA ILE A 158 -12.66 -17.10 1.84
C ILE A 158 -11.52 -16.95 0.83
N TRP A 159 -10.73 -15.90 0.94
CA TRP A 159 -9.63 -15.68 0.00
C TRP A 159 -8.43 -15.07 0.69
N PHE A 160 -7.27 -15.24 0.06
CA PHE A 160 -6.12 -14.43 0.38
C PHE A 160 -5.56 -13.76 -0.87
N HIS A 161 -4.82 -12.68 -0.67
CA HIS A 161 -3.85 -12.22 -1.63
C HIS A 161 -2.46 -12.25 -1.03
N ALA A 162 -1.51 -12.74 -1.84
CA ALA A 162 -0.14 -12.93 -1.41
C ALA A 162 0.84 -12.41 -2.46
N TYR A 163 1.97 -11.94 -1.98
CA TYR A 163 3.07 -11.46 -2.81
C TYR A 163 4.41 -11.64 -2.08
N PRO A 164 5.53 -11.86 -2.82
CA PRO A 164 6.83 -12.00 -2.20
C PRO A 164 7.18 -10.72 -1.42
N SER A 165 7.84 -10.83 -0.28
CA SER A 165 8.23 -9.66 0.52
C SER A 165 9.71 -9.65 0.90
N VAL A 166 10.30 -10.82 1.01
CA VAL A 166 11.73 -11.05 1.23
C VAL A 166 12.07 -12.45 0.72
N ALA A 167 13.34 -12.79 0.54
CA ALA A 167 13.74 -14.11 0.09
C ALA A 167 13.11 -15.21 0.97
N GLY A 168 12.34 -16.11 0.34
CA GLY A 168 11.68 -17.23 1.00
C GLY A 168 10.41 -16.90 1.80
N ILE A 169 9.98 -15.63 1.89
CA ILE A 169 8.78 -15.24 2.65
C ILE A 169 7.88 -14.39 1.77
N SER A 170 6.58 -14.67 1.81
CA SER A 170 5.56 -13.83 1.19
C SER A 170 4.62 -13.25 2.24
N THR A 171 4.10 -12.06 1.95
CA THR A 171 2.93 -11.53 2.65
C THR A 171 1.71 -12.33 2.24
N CYS A 172 0.80 -12.59 3.18
CA CYS A 172 -0.46 -13.28 2.93
C CYS A 172 -1.56 -12.59 3.73
N ILE A 173 -2.48 -11.91 3.05
CA ILE A 173 -3.61 -11.22 3.69
C ILE A 173 -4.86 -12.03 3.41
N VAL A 174 -5.47 -12.59 4.46
CA VAL A 174 -6.69 -13.38 4.37
C VAL A 174 -7.88 -12.49 4.67
N GLU A 175 -8.93 -12.61 3.87
CA GLU A 175 -10.18 -11.84 3.99
C GLU A 175 -11.38 -12.74 3.69
N CYS A 176 -12.51 -12.50 4.33
CA CYS A 176 -13.79 -13.15 4.02
C CYS A 176 -14.96 -12.28 4.46
N SER A 177 -16.19 -12.67 4.06
CA SER A 177 -17.39 -12.00 4.55
C SER A 177 -17.62 -12.28 6.05
N PRO A 178 -18.35 -11.42 6.77
CA PRO A 178 -18.73 -11.68 8.17
C PRO A 178 -19.43 -13.03 8.36
N GLN A 179 -20.31 -13.42 7.42
CA GLN A 179 -21.01 -14.69 7.45
C GLN A 179 -20.05 -15.88 7.36
N THR A 180 -19.09 -15.81 6.45
CA THR A 180 -18.06 -16.86 6.32
C THR A 180 -17.19 -16.92 7.56
N TRP A 181 -16.79 -15.76 8.11
CA TRP A 181 -15.97 -15.66 9.30
C TRP A 181 -16.61 -16.31 10.54
N HIS A 182 -17.90 -15.99 10.80
CA HIS A 182 -18.68 -16.61 11.87
C HIS A 182 -18.97 -18.09 11.58
N GLY A 183 -19.35 -18.43 10.34
CA GLY A 183 -19.68 -19.79 9.95
C GLY A 183 -18.50 -20.78 10.03
N LEU A 184 -17.26 -20.28 9.93
CA LEU A 184 -16.04 -21.04 10.15
C LEU A 184 -15.56 -20.99 11.61
N GLY A 185 -16.22 -20.25 12.48
CA GLY A 185 -15.83 -20.08 13.89
C GLY A 185 -14.55 -19.27 14.09
N LEU A 186 -14.09 -18.52 13.09
CA LEU A 186 -12.85 -17.73 13.16
C LEU A 186 -12.91 -16.59 14.18
N ASP A 187 -14.09 -16.21 14.63
CA ASP A 187 -14.38 -15.22 15.67
C ASP A 187 -14.15 -15.73 17.10
N VAL A 188 -14.27 -17.05 17.31
CA VAL A 188 -14.18 -17.69 18.62
C VAL A 188 -12.94 -18.58 18.76
N LEU A 189 -12.33 -18.98 17.66
CA LEU A 189 -11.13 -19.79 17.68
C LEU A 189 -9.93 -19.01 18.26
N GLY A 190 -9.14 -19.69 19.10
CA GLY A 190 -7.84 -19.18 19.47
C GLY A 190 -6.93 -19.00 18.26
N ARG A 191 -5.95 -18.06 18.35
CA ARG A 191 -5.08 -17.70 17.20
C ARG A 191 -4.49 -18.92 16.49
N ASP A 192 -3.85 -19.82 17.23
CA ASP A 192 -3.14 -20.97 16.64
C ASP A 192 -4.11 -21.98 16.01
N GLN A 193 -5.33 -22.10 16.54
CA GLN A 193 -6.39 -22.90 15.94
C GLN A 193 -6.91 -22.25 14.66
N GLY A 194 -7.14 -20.94 14.69
CA GLY A 194 -7.54 -20.17 13.51
C GLY A 194 -6.50 -20.24 12.38
N VAL A 195 -5.21 -20.14 12.70
CA VAL A 195 -4.12 -20.27 11.71
C VAL A 195 -4.10 -21.68 11.10
N ARG A 196 -4.21 -22.74 11.91
CA ARG A 196 -4.29 -24.11 11.40
C ARG A 196 -5.49 -24.32 10.49
N LEU A 197 -6.66 -23.78 10.84
CA LEU A 197 -7.83 -23.85 9.98
C LEU A 197 -7.59 -23.15 8.64
N LEU A 198 -6.95 -21.97 8.64
CA LEU A 198 -6.58 -21.29 7.40
C LEU A 198 -5.56 -22.07 6.56
N GLU A 199 -4.56 -22.70 7.20
CA GLU A 199 -3.61 -23.61 6.51
C GLU A 199 -4.33 -24.80 5.86
N ASP A 200 -5.30 -25.39 6.54
CA ASP A 200 -6.10 -26.50 5.99
C ASP A 200 -6.99 -26.05 4.83
N LEU A 201 -7.64 -24.90 4.94
CA LEU A 201 -8.46 -24.34 3.87
C LEU A 201 -7.62 -24.02 2.63
N PHE A 202 -6.46 -23.40 2.81
CA PHE A 202 -5.59 -22.98 1.72
C PHE A 202 -4.47 -23.96 1.38
N LYS A 203 -4.54 -25.23 1.86
CA LYS A 203 -3.48 -26.23 1.71
C LYS A 203 -2.98 -26.41 0.28
N ARG A 204 -3.86 -26.27 -0.73
CA ARG A 204 -3.50 -26.38 -2.15
C ARG A 204 -2.65 -25.19 -2.59
N ALA A 205 -3.09 -23.98 -2.27
CA ALA A 205 -2.39 -22.76 -2.65
C ALA A 205 -1.08 -22.56 -1.87
N LEU A 206 -1.03 -23.04 -0.64
CA LEU A 206 0.17 -23.00 0.21
C LEU A 206 1.17 -24.13 -0.09
N ASP A 207 0.76 -25.18 -0.82
CA ASP A 207 1.64 -26.28 -1.28
C ASP A 207 2.48 -26.89 -0.14
N GLY A 208 1.86 -27.17 1.01
CA GLY A 208 2.50 -27.71 2.20
C GLY A 208 3.27 -26.69 3.07
N HIS A 209 3.32 -25.46 2.67
CA HIS A 209 3.93 -24.37 3.44
C HIS A 209 3.02 -23.86 4.56
N ARG A 210 3.62 -23.11 5.51
CA ARG A 210 2.95 -22.62 6.71
C ARG A 210 2.59 -21.15 6.63
N LEU A 211 1.57 -20.76 7.40
CA LEU A 211 1.25 -19.37 7.67
C LEU A 211 2.01 -18.89 8.91
N ILE A 212 2.48 -17.67 8.87
CA ILE A 212 3.26 -17.05 9.94
C ILE A 212 2.41 -15.95 10.57
N SER A 213 2.00 -16.13 11.82
CA SER A 213 1.08 -15.25 12.54
C SER A 213 1.76 -14.21 13.44
N ARG A 214 3.10 -14.14 13.43
CA ARG A 214 3.86 -13.16 14.23
C ARG A 214 4.88 -12.45 13.36
N SER A 215 4.81 -11.12 13.31
CA SER A 215 5.82 -10.27 12.69
C SER A 215 6.56 -9.52 13.80
N ARG A 216 7.85 -9.78 13.97
CA ARG A 216 8.75 -9.11 14.94
C ARG A 216 8.11 -8.81 16.33
N GLY A 217 7.46 -9.82 16.89
CA GLY A 217 6.88 -9.74 18.24
C GLY A 217 5.40 -9.36 18.30
N ALA A 218 4.85 -8.72 17.29
CA ALA A 218 3.43 -8.41 17.23
C ALA A 218 2.63 -9.58 16.64
N PRO A 219 1.64 -10.13 17.36
CA PRO A 219 0.76 -11.16 16.84
C PRO A 219 -0.24 -10.57 15.84
N ALA A 220 -0.53 -11.30 14.77
CA ALA A 220 -1.63 -10.97 13.87
C ALA A 220 -2.99 -11.16 14.56
N HIS A 221 -3.93 -10.33 14.23
CA HIS A 221 -5.31 -10.40 14.72
C HIS A 221 -6.27 -10.03 13.60
N TRP A 222 -7.49 -10.55 13.68
CA TRP A 222 -8.58 -10.17 12.80
C TRP A 222 -8.99 -8.73 13.07
N GLN A 223 -9.21 -7.97 12.02
CA GLN A 223 -9.60 -6.57 12.07
C GLN A 223 -10.46 -6.23 10.86
N ARG A 224 -11.16 -5.11 10.92
CA ARG A 224 -11.90 -4.52 9.79
C ARG A 224 -11.18 -3.28 9.31
N PHE A 225 -11.26 -3.03 8.03
CA PHE A 225 -10.61 -1.85 7.45
C PHE A 225 -11.34 -0.57 7.88
N ALA A 226 -10.59 0.40 8.39
CA ALA A 226 -11.09 1.72 8.73
C ALA A 226 -10.73 2.71 7.61
N HIS A 227 -11.74 3.18 6.88
CA HIS A 227 -11.59 4.22 5.86
C HIS A 227 -11.64 5.59 6.52
N VAL A 228 -10.49 6.23 6.68
CA VAL A 228 -10.34 7.52 7.33
C VAL A 228 -10.36 8.64 6.28
N THR A 229 -11.17 9.66 6.54
CA THR A 229 -11.21 10.90 5.76
C THR A 229 -11.26 12.09 6.71
N ASN A 230 -10.68 13.22 6.30
CA ASN A 230 -10.69 14.47 7.06
C ASN A 230 -11.12 15.64 6.17
N LYS A 231 -11.83 16.61 6.77
CA LYS A 231 -12.22 17.85 6.07
C LYS A 231 -11.04 18.76 5.80
N THR A 232 -10.06 18.77 6.69
CA THR A 232 -8.76 19.43 6.54
C THR A 232 -7.67 18.55 7.11
N TRP A 233 -6.46 18.69 6.58
CA TRP A 233 -5.30 17.94 7.05
C TRP A 233 -4.38 18.77 7.93
N TYR A 234 -4.72 20.00 8.22
CA TYR A 234 -4.00 20.83 9.18
C TYR A 234 -4.94 21.63 10.07
N HIS A 235 -4.46 21.97 11.26
CA HIS A 235 -5.12 22.87 12.19
C HIS A 235 -4.05 23.56 13.05
N GLY A 236 -4.00 24.90 12.99
CA GLY A 236 -2.88 25.65 13.56
C GLY A 236 -1.56 25.18 12.97
N THR A 237 -0.60 24.86 13.84
CA THR A 237 0.71 24.35 13.45
C THR A 237 0.76 22.81 13.37
N THR A 238 -0.36 22.10 13.48
CA THR A 238 -0.43 20.64 13.37
C THR A 238 -0.89 20.21 12.00
N VAL A 239 -0.13 19.33 11.32
CA VAL A 239 -0.46 18.76 10.01
C VAL A 239 -0.47 17.24 10.05
N LEU A 240 -1.43 16.62 9.35
CA LEU A 240 -1.58 15.17 9.21
C LEU A 240 -0.90 14.69 7.92
N VAL A 241 -0.21 13.53 7.98
CA VAL A 241 0.37 12.87 6.81
C VAL A 241 0.10 11.36 6.84
N GLY A 242 0.06 10.73 5.68
CA GLY A 242 -0.15 9.29 5.55
C GLY A 242 -1.45 8.80 6.17
N ASP A 243 -1.43 7.65 6.82
CA ASP A 243 -2.64 7.04 7.40
C ASP A 243 -3.27 7.87 8.53
N ALA A 244 -2.56 8.83 9.13
CA ALA A 244 -3.16 9.80 10.03
C ALA A 244 -4.09 10.77 9.30
N ALA A 245 -3.76 11.16 8.07
CA ALA A 245 -4.57 12.03 7.23
C ALA A 245 -5.67 11.25 6.46
N HIS A 246 -5.35 10.09 5.95
CA HIS A 246 -6.24 9.29 5.09
C HIS A 246 -5.82 7.84 5.01
N THR A 247 -6.78 6.95 4.82
CA THR A 247 -6.50 5.54 4.52
C THR A 247 -7.06 5.16 3.15
N THR A 248 -6.44 4.17 2.52
CA THR A 248 -6.93 3.51 1.31
C THR A 248 -6.90 2.01 1.51
N HIS A 249 -7.94 1.31 1.06
CA HIS A 249 -8.07 -0.13 1.25
C HIS A 249 -6.84 -0.87 0.69
N PHE A 250 -6.36 -1.86 1.44
CA PHE A 250 -5.10 -2.58 1.12
C PHE A 250 -5.11 -3.26 -0.25
N THR A 251 -6.29 -3.58 -0.80
CA THR A 251 -6.44 -4.15 -2.16
C THR A 251 -5.97 -3.23 -3.29
N LEU A 252 -5.75 -1.93 -3.01
CA LEU A 252 -5.13 -0.98 -3.94
C LEU A 252 -3.60 -0.99 -3.88
N GLY A 253 -3.00 -1.45 -2.77
CA GLY A 253 -1.55 -1.44 -2.57
C GLY A 253 -0.93 -0.04 -2.55
N SER A 254 -1.70 1.02 -2.29
CA SER A 254 -1.27 2.41 -2.48
C SER A 254 -0.85 3.15 -1.22
N GLY A 255 -1.19 2.65 -0.01
CA GLY A 255 -1.02 3.41 1.24
C GLY A 255 0.40 3.94 1.47
N THR A 256 1.41 3.08 1.37
CA THR A 256 2.82 3.48 1.54
C THR A 256 3.26 4.53 0.52
N ARG A 257 2.85 4.35 -0.76
CA ARG A 257 3.14 5.32 -1.81
C ARG A 257 2.53 6.69 -1.50
N LEU A 258 1.27 6.72 -1.07
CA LEU A 258 0.56 7.95 -0.76
C LEU A 258 1.20 8.68 0.42
N ALA A 259 1.59 7.96 1.48
CA ALA A 259 2.27 8.54 2.63
C ALA A 259 3.63 9.19 2.27
N ILE A 260 4.40 8.54 1.39
CA ILE A 260 5.66 9.10 0.89
C ILE A 260 5.41 10.38 0.06
N ILE A 261 4.38 10.36 -0.79
CA ILE A 261 4.00 11.54 -1.57
C ILE A 261 3.54 12.68 -0.66
N ASP A 262 2.78 12.40 0.39
CA ASP A 262 2.36 13.42 1.37
C ASP A 262 3.57 14.11 1.99
N ALA A 263 4.55 13.35 2.46
CA ALA A 263 5.78 13.91 3.04
C ALA A 263 6.55 14.78 2.04
N ILE A 264 6.66 14.34 0.78
CA ILE A 264 7.34 15.09 -0.28
C ILE A 264 6.61 16.40 -0.60
N VAL A 265 5.28 16.35 -0.74
CA VAL A 265 4.49 17.56 -1.06
C VAL A 265 4.50 18.53 0.11
N LEU A 266 4.42 18.04 1.35
CA LEU A 266 4.53 18.89 2.54
C LEU A 266 5.90 19.60 2.56
N ALA A 267 7.00 18.86 2.38
CA ALA A 267 8.35 19.43 2.35
C ALA A 267 8.50 20.45 1.21
N TYR A 268 7.95 20.18 0.03
CA TYR A 268 7.96 21.11 -1.10
C TYR A 268 7.15 22.39 -0.78
N SER A 269 5.98 22.26 -0.17
CA SER A 269 5.16 23.41 0.22
C SER A 269 5.89 24.31 1.23
N LEU A 270 6.53 23.71 2.25
CA LEU A 270 7.32 24.43 3.25
C LEU A 270 8.56 25.12 2.66
N GLN A 271 9.12 24.63 1.57
CA GLN A 271 10.22 25.30 0.86
C GLN A 271 9.74 26.44 -0.04
N LYS A 272 8.52 26.32 -0.57
CA LYS A 272 7.97 27.28 -1.53
C LYS A 272 7.42 28.52 -0.84
N TYR A 273 6.79 28.38 0.31
CA TYR A 273 6.13 29.46 1.04
C TYR A 273 6.95 29.82 2.29
N ILE A 274 7.06 31.12 2.56
CA ILE A 274 7.74 31.64 3.76
C ILE A 274 6.86 31.44 4.99
N ASP A 275 5.55 31.69 4.83
CA ASP A 275 4.58 31.50 5.88
C ASP A 275 4.14 30.05 5.98
N VAL A 276 4.18 29.48 7.19
CA VAL A 276 3.86 28.08 7.45
C VAL A 276 2.38 27.80 7.16
N GLU A 277 1.47 28.73 7.49
CA GLU A 277 0.04 28.54 7.25
C GLU A 277 -0.27 28.48 5.77
N ASP A 278 0.37 29.32 4.94
CA ASP A 278 0.23 29.28 3.50
C ASP A 278 0.78 27.96 2.91
N ALA A 279 1.90 27.48 3.43
CA ALA A 279 2.45 26.19 3.05
C ALA A 279 1.48 25.03 3.37
N LEU A 280 0.89 25.02 4.56
CA LEU A 280 -0.06 24.00 4.99
C LEU A 280 -1.37 24.05 4.21
N ARG A 281 -1.86 25.24 3.90
CA ARG A 281 -3.05 25.46 3.06
C ARG A 281 -2.84 24.89 1.65
N GLU A 282 -1.67 25.14 1.04
CA GLU A 282 -1.34 24.59 -0.28
C GLU A 282 -1.18 23.09 -0.25
N TYR A 283 -0.51 22.54 0.77
CA TYR A 283 -0.40 21.10 0.98
C TYR A 283 -1.78 20.43 1.08
N ASP A 284 -2.66 20.90 1.96
CA ASP A 284 -4.02 20.39 2.14
C ASP A 284 -4.81 20.43 0.84
N ARG A 285 -4.85 21.58 0.19
CA ARG A 285 -5.58 21.79 -1.06
C ARG A 285 -5.14 20.82 -2.16
N HIS A 286 -3.83 20.71 -2.35
CA HIS A 286 -3.24 19.91 -3.42
C HIS A 286 -3.42 18.41 -3.16
N ARG A 287 -3.04 17.96 -1.96
CA ARG A 287 -3.08 16.53 -1.64
C ARG A 287 -4.48 15.97 -1.56
N ARG A 288 -5.42 16.71 -1.01
CA ARG A 288 -6.83 16.27 -0.96
C ARG A 288 -7.45 16.19 -2.35
N ALA A 289 -7.14 17.12 -3.24
CA ALA A 289 -7.62 17.09 -4.62
C ALA A 289 -7.08 15.84 -5.36
N GLU A 290 -5.79 15.52 -5.22
CA GLU A 290 -5.19 14.34 -5.86
C GLU A 290 -5.67 13.03 -5.24
N LEU A 291 -5.94 13.01 -3.94
CA LEU A 291 -6.36 11.79 -3.23
C LEU A 291 -7.81 11.44 -3.51
N HIS A 292 -8.68 12.41 -3.78
CA HIS A 292 -10.12 12.18 -3.93
C HIS A 292 -10.47 11.04 -4.90
N PRO A 293 -9.94 10.98 -6.13
CA PRO A 293 -10.20 9.84 -7.04
C PRO A 293 -9.64 8.52 -6.52
N VAL A 294 -8.51 8.54 -5.81
CA VAL A 294 -7.92 7.32 -5.23
C VAL A 294 -8.78 6.77 -4.10
N GLN A 295 -9.31 7.65 -3.25
CA GLN A 295 -10.24 7.24 -2.19
C GLN A 295 -11.56 6.72 -2.75
N ALA A 296 -12.07 7.31 -3.84
CA ALA A 296 -13.25 6.80 -4.53
C ALA A 296 -12.99 5.38 -5.08
N ALA A 297 -11.87 5.15 -5.76
CA ALA A 297 -11.47 3.83 -6.24
C ALA A 297 -11.26 2.83 -5.08
N SER A 298 -10.75 3.30 -3.94
CA SER A 298 -10.58 2.50 -2.73
C SER A 298 -11.91 2.00 -2.18
N ARG A 299 -12.90 2.88 -2.05
CA ARG A 299 -14.26 2.50 -1.62
C ARG A 299 -14.91 1.53 -2.60
N THR A 300 -14.79 1.78 -3.91
CA THR A 300 -15.34 0.89 -4.92
C THR A 300 -14.69 -0.50 -4.87
N SER A 301 -13.36 -0.56 -4.69
CA SER A 301 -12.63 -1.82 -4.55
C SER A 301 -13.05 -2.58 -3.27
N MET A 302 -13.15 -1.89 -2.15
CA MET A 302 -13.62 -2.47 -0.87
C MET A 302 -15.03 -3.08 -1.03
N ALA A 303 -15.98 -2.29 -1.53
CA ALA A 303 -17.34 -2.73 -1.78
C ALA A 303 -17.41 -3.92 -2.76
N TRP A 304 -16.53 -3.97 -3.76
CA TRP A 304 -16.45 -5.10 -4.69
C TRP A 304 -16.07 -6.41 -3.97
N PHE A 305 -15.09 -6.36 -3.07
CA PHE A 305 -14.70 -7.52 -2.27
C PHE A 305 -15.76 -7.91 -1.23
N GLU A 306 -16.47 -6.94 -0.67
CA GLU A 306 -17.61 -7.19 0.24
C GLU A 306 -18.77 -7.92 -0.44
N HIS A 307 -18.85 -7.86 -1.78
CA HIS A 307 -19.86 -8.52 -2.60
C HIS A 307 -19.25 -9.52 -3.60
N VAL A 308 -18.10 -10.09 -3.27
CA VAL A 308 -17.33 -10.97 -4.18
C VAL A 308 -18.10 -12.22 -4.61
N ASP A 309 -19.02 -12.70 -3.80
CA ASP A 309 -19.92 -13.82 -4.05
C ASP A 309 -20.75 -13.63 -5.34
N GLN A 310 -21.07 -12.40 -5.72
CA GLN A 310 -21.79 -12.07 -6.96
C GLN A 310 -20.94 -12.30 -8.23
N TYR A 311 -19.63 -12.40 -8.08
CA TYR A 311 -18.68 -12.48 -9.19
C TYR A 311 -17.96 -13.82 -9.27
N VAL A 312 -17.62 -14.42 -8.13
CA VAL A 312 -16.71 -15.59 -8.02
C VAL A 312 -17.33 -16.89 -8.56
N GLY A 313 -18.65 -16.96 -8.74
CA GLY A 313 -19.33 -18.12 -9.36
C GLY A 313 -19.13 -18.22 -10.89
N ARG A 314 -18.44 -17.27 -11.51
CA ARG A 314 -18.10 -17.26 -12.94
C ARG A 314 -16.85 -18.13 -13.19
N ASP A 315 -16.55 -18.41 -14.46
CA ASP A 315 -15.24 -18.96 -14.79
C ASP A 315 -14.12 -17.98 -14.37
N ALA A 316 -12.93 -18.51 -14.09
CA ALA A 316 -11.85 -17.72 -13.52
C ALA A 316 -11.41 -16.55 -14.40
N VAL A 317 -11.54 -16.66 -15.74
CA VAL A 317 -11.17 -15.59 -16.67
C VAL A 317 -12.18 -14.45 -16.59
N ALA A 318 -13.48 -14.74 -16.60
CA ALA A 318 -14.53 -13.75 -16.44
C ALA A 318 -14.49 -13.11 -15.04
N PHE A 319 -14.18 -13.89 -14.01
CA PHE A 319 -13.99 -13.38 -12.65
C PHE A 319 -12.79 -12.43 -12.56
N ALA A 320 -11.63 -12.83 -13.09
CA ALA A 320 -10.43 -11.99 -13.14
C ALA A 320 -10.69 -10.69 -13.92
N HIS A 321 -11.45 -10.76 -15.03
CA HIS A 321 -11.84 -9.56 -15.75
C HIS A 321 -12.70 -8.64 -14.88
N ALA A 322 -13.73 -9.16 -14.20
CA ALA A 322 -14.56 -8.37 -13.28
C ALA A 322 -13.71 -7.74 -12.16
N MET A 323 -12.75 -8.49 -11.60
CA MET A 323 -11.84 -7.99 -10.57
C MET A 323 -10.92 -6.88 -11.11
N SER A 324 -10.50 -6.93 -12.37
CA SER A 324 -9.66 -5.88 -12.99
C SER A 324 -10.41 -4.56 -13.18
N LEU A 325 -11.73 -4.59 -13.28
CA LEU A 325 -12.59 -3.42 -13.44
C LEU A 325 -13.01 -2.77 -12.11
N ARG A 326 -12.67 -3.37 -10.97
CA ARG A 326 -13.12 -2.91 -9.64
C ARG A 326 -12.67 -1.49 -9.25
N HIS A 327 -11.69 -0.95 -9.95
CA HIS A 327 -11.17 0.41 -9.70
C HIS A 327 -11.87 1.50 -10.52
N GLY A 328 -12.84 1.12 -11.35
CA GLY A 328 -13.42 2.00 -12.35
C GLY A 328 -12.50 2.17 -13.57
N GLY A 329 -13.06 2.24 -14.72
CA GLY A 329 -12.33 2.38 -15.98
C GLY A 329 -12.83 1.36 -16.99
N GLN A 330 -13.63 1.85 -17.95
CA GLN A 330 -14.09 1.04 -19.06
C GLN A 330 -13.31 1.48 -20.30
N ASN A 331 -12.29 0.72 -20.67
CA ASN A 331 -11.70 0.81 -22.00
C ASN A 331 -12.32 -0.31 -22.86
N PRO A 332 -12.93 -0.03 -24.01
CA PRO A 332 -13.52 -1.05 -24.89
C PRO A 332 -12.58 -2.21 -25.22
N TRP A 333 -11.28 -1.93 -25.31
CA TRP A 333 -10.25 -2.93 -25.60
C TRP A 333 -9.78 -3.73 -24.37
N HIS A 334 -10.23 -3.37 -23.18
CA HIS A 334 -9.75 -3.99 -21.92
C HIS A 334 -10.08 -5.49 -21.87
N HIS A 335 -11.26 -5.88 -22.29
CA HIS A 335 -11.68 -7.28 -22.37
C HIS A 335 -10.82 -8.10 -23.33
N GLN A 336 -10.57 -7.57 -24.54
CA GLN A 336 -9.75 -8.24 -25.55
C GLN A 336 -8.29 -8.41 -25.07
N LEU A 337 -7.73 -7.38 -24.46
CA LEU A 337 -6.39 -7.44 -23.87
C LEU A 337 -6.33 -8.43 -22.70
N HIS A 338 -7.39 -8.52 -21.90
CA HIS A 338 -7.49 -9.49 -20.82
C HIS A 338 -7.52 -10.93 -21.36
N LEU A 339 -8.33 -11.22 -22.38
CA LEU A 339 -8.38 -12.52 -23.04
C LEU A 339 -7.00 -12.89 -23.63
N ALA A 340 -6.35 -11.96 -24.32
CA ALA A 340 -5.02 -12.19 -24.87
C ALA A 340 -3.99 -12.53 -23.78
N THR A 341 -4.12 -11.98 -22.59
CA THR A 341 -3.23 -12.27 -21.45
C THR A 341 -3.33 -13.72 -20.95
N GLN A 342 -4.43 -14.43 -21.26
CA GLN A 342 -4.55 -15.85 -20.92
C GLN A 342 -3.64 -16.75 -21.78
N ILE A 343 -3.13 -16.27 -22.91
CA ILE A 343 -2.24 -17.00 -23.81
C ILE A 343 -0.79 -16.92 -23.29
N ALA A 344 -0.14 -18.07 -23.07
CA ALA A 344 1.21 -18.13 -22.50
C ALA A 344 2.25 -17.35 -23.31
N ALA A 345 2.19 -17.42 -24.65
CA ALA A 345 3.10 -16.68 -25.54
C ALA A 345 2.94 -15.15 -25.37
N VAL A 346 1.71 -14.66 -25.22
CA VAL A 346 1.44 -13.23 -24.96
C VAL A 346 2.01 -12.81 -23.61
N ARG A 347 1.84 -13.61 -22.55
CA ARG A 347 2.45 -13.34 -21.24
C ARG A 347 3.97 -13.27 -21.34
N THR A 348 4.60 -14.20 -22.04
CA THR A 348 6.05 -14.20 -22.25
C THR A 348 6.53 -12.94 -22.97
N ALA A 349 5.85 -12.54 -24.07
CA ALA A 349 6.15 -11.30 -24.79
C ALA A 349 5.98 -10.05 -23.91
N ARG A 350 4.91 -9.98 -23.11
CA ARG A 350 4.68 -8.88 -22.15
C ARG A 350 5.77 -8.81 -21.08
N ARG A 351 6.23 -9.96 -20.55
CA ARG A 351 7.36 -10.01 -19.59
C ARG A 351 8.66 -9.51 -20.23
N ALA A 352 8.95 -9.89 -21.47
CA ALA A 352 10.12 -9.40 -22.20
C ALA A 352 10.05 -7.88 -22.41
N PHE A 353 8.90 -7.35 -22.84
CA PHE A 353 8.68 -5.91 -22.97
C PHE A 353 8.83 -5.17 -21.64
N ALA A 354 8.23 -5.69 -20.56
CA ALA A 354 8.36 -5.13 -19.23
C ALA A 354 9.83 -5.11 -18.75
N THR A 355 10.62 -6.13 -19.10
CA THR A 355 12.06 -6.19 -18.80
C THR A 355 12.83 -5.09 -19.55
N GLY A 356 12.55 -4.88 -20.84
CA GLY A 356 13.13 -3.79 -21.62
C GLY A 356 12.77 -2.41 -21.07
N ARG A 357 11.49 -2.20 -20.71
CA ARG A 357 11.03 -0.94 -20.08
C ARG A 357 11.75 -0.68 -18.76
N ARG A 358 11.86 -1.68 -17.87
CA ARG A 358 12.57 -1.55 -16.59
C ARG A 358 14.04 -1.21 -16.79
N TRP A 359 14.71 -1.85 -17.73
CA TRP A 359 16.10 -1.53 -18.07
C TRP A 359 16.25 -0.08 -18.54
N TYR A 360 15.33 0.40 -19.39
CA TYR A 360 15.31 1.79 -19.83
C TYR A 360 15.11 2.76 -18.65
N LEU A 361 14.15 2.49 -17.77
CA LEU A 361 13.88 3.31 -16.58
C LEU A 361 15.08 3.31 -15.61
N ALA A 362 15.70 2.15 -15.38
CA ALA A 362 16.89 2.04 -14.53
C ALA A 362 18.07 2.87 -15.08
N ARG A 363 18.28 2.86 -16.41
CA ARG A 363 19.29 3.73 -17.06
C ARG A 363 18.98 5.20 -16.87
N ARG A 364 17.73 5.59 -17.03
CA ARG A 364 17.29 6.99 -16.84
C ARG A 364 17.50 7.46 -15.39
N ARG A 365 17.22 6.59 -14.42
CA ARG A 365 17.48 6.84 -12.99
C ARG A 365 18.97 6.92 -12.67
N GLY A 366 19.81 6.12 -13.31
CA GLY A 366 21.26 6.09 -13.10
C GLY A 366 22.04 7.18 -13.86
N GLY A 367 21.50 7.68 -14.98
CA GLY A 367 22.16 8.69 -15.83
C GLY A 367 22.15 10.12 -15.27
N GLY A 368 21.48 10.36 -14.15
CA GLY A 368 21.44 11.68 -13.49
C GLY A 368 22.67 12.05 -12.68
N LYS A 369 23.80 11.33 -12.83
CA LYS A 369 25.00 11.57 -12.02
C LYS A 369 25.73 12.90 -12.30
N ASP A 370 25.51 13.53 -13.44
CA ASP A 370 26.31 14.70 -13.84
C ASP A 370 25.59 16.06 -13.74
N ASP A 371 24.29 16.10 -13.41
CA ASP A 371 23.54 17.37 -13.38
C ASP A 371 23.34 17.96 -11.96
N GLN A 372 23.84 17.28 -10.92
CA GLN A 372 23.66 17.73 -9.53
C GLN A 372 24.60 18.89 -9.12
N SER A 373 25.61 19.24 -9.90
CA SER A 373 26.53 20.35 -9.56
C SER A 373 25.97 21.74 -9.86
N ARG A 374 24.78 21.85 -10.46
CA ARG A 374 24.19 23.14 -10.90
C ARG A 374 22.80 23.44 -10.36
N ARG A 375 22.20 22.61 -9.52
CA ARG A 375 20.86 22.88 -8.97
C ARG A 375 20.97 23.44 -7.56
N THR A 376 20.78 24.73 -7.44
CA THR A 376 20.37 25.45 -6.22
C THR A 376 19.32 24.63 -5.47
N GLY A 377 19.48 24.45 -4.14
CA GLY A 377 18.75 23.58 -3.22
C GLY A 377 17.21 23.62 -3.18
N ARG A 378 16.57 23.60 -4.34
CA ARG A 378 15.12 23.47 -4.47
C ARG A 378 14.75 22.07 -4.92
N LEU A 379 13.87 21.41 -4.17
CA LEU A 379 13.27 20.13 -4.60
C LEU A 379 12.55 20.32 -5.95
N PRO A 380 12.71 19.38 -6.92
CA PRO A 380 11.94 19.41 -8.15
C PRO A 380 10.46 19.20 -7.84
N CYS A 381 9.59 19.94 -8.54
CA CYS A 381 8.14 19.76 -8.44
C CYS A 381 7.79 18.27 -8.69
N PRO A 382 7.11 17.57 -7.76
CA PRO A 382 6.89 16.13 -7.86
C PRO A 382 6.03 15.71 -9.05
N PHE A 383 5.32 16.65 -9.70
CA PHE A 383 4.29 16.35 -10.70
C PHE A 383 4.48 16.99 -12.06
N GLY A 384 5.63 17.56 -12.38
CA GLY A 384 5.90 18.08 -13.73
C GLY A 384 4.94 19.18 -14.19
N LEU A 385 4.34 19.93 -13.27
CA LEU A 385 3.55 21.11 -13.62
C LEU A 385 4.49 22.17 -14.16
N ASP A 386 4.49 22.29 -15.47
CA ASP A 386 5.22 23.25 -16.27
C ASP A 386 4.90 24.68 -15.77
N GLN A 387 5.93 25.47 -15.52
CA GLN A 387 5.82 26.89 -15.16
C GLN A 387 5.39 27.75 -16.39
N ARG A 388 4.47 27.29 -17.21
CA ARG A 388 3.85 28.07 -18.28
C ARG A 388 2.44 28.47 -17.88
N GLY A 389 2.34 29.60 -17.19
CA GLY A 389 1.02 30.19 -16.93
C GLY A 389 1.08 31.29 -15.90
N ASN A 390 1.81 32.37 -16.18
CA ASN A 390 1.36 33.78 -15.94
C ASN A 390 2.45 34.76 -16.35
N ARG A 391 2.55 35.05 -17.62
CA ARG A 391 2.89 36.36 -18.15
C ARG A 391 1.83 36.61 -19.21
N ASP A 392 0.95 37.48 -18.87
CA ASP A 392 0.17 38.41 -19.68
C ASP A 392 -1.25 38.59 -19.11
N GLY A 393 -1.54 39.84 -18.69
CA GLY A 393 -2.87 40.34 -18.36
C GLY A 393 -3.01 40.87 -16.97
#